data_e0ab6f1d630ec3c15ce440c31e85049f
#
_entry.id   e0ab6f1d630ec3c15ce440c31e85049f
#
_cell.length_a   1.000
_cell.length_b   1.000
_cell.length_c   1.000
_cell.angle_alpha   90.00
_cell.angle_beta   90.00
_cell.angle_gamma   90.00
#
_symmetry.space_group_name_H-M   'P 1'
#
loop_
_entity.id
_entity.type
_entity.pdbx_description
1 polymer ?
#
loop_
_entity_poly.entity_id
_entity_poly.type
_entity_poly.pdbx_seq_one_letter_code
_entity_poly.pdbx_strand_id
1 'polypeptide(L)'
;QNITDHRHIQALVMTPTRELAIQVAEEIGKIGQTKRVKALPVYGGQPIDRQIRSLRSGVQIVIGTPGRLLDHIRRATIKLDNIKFLVVDEADEMLDMGFVEDMEEIMKNLPAERQTLLFSATMPRPILSLTKKYMKAPKLVAIHKEIVTAPLVDQFYYETKDKVDGLCRLLDVEINGKLIIFCRTKKGVDELVIALGTRGYLAEGLHGDLSQNQRDRVMKKFRAGRVDILIATD
;
A
#
# COMPACT_ATOMS: atom_id res chain seq x y z
N GLN A 1 9.43 13.36 -16.77
CA GLN A 1 10.09 14.44 -17.53
C GLN A 1 9.42 15.80 -17.30
N ASN A 2 8.16 15.87 -16.92
CA ASN A 2 7.38 17.10 -16.77
C ASN A 2 7.34 17.68 -15.34
N ILE A 3 7.96 17.01 -14.37
CA ILE A 3 8.13 17.52 -13.00
C ILE A 3 9.36 18.43 -12.96
N THR A 4 9.17 19.63 -12.46
CA THR A 4 10.21 20.65 -12.33
C THR A 4 10.67 20.77 -10.87
N ASP A 5 11.79 21.46 -10.63
CA ASP A 5 12.37 21.67 -9.28
C ASP A 5 11.67 22.77 -8.46
N HIS A 6 10.57 23.32 -8.96
CA HIS A 6 9.77 24.31 -8.22
C HIS A 6 9.28 23.75 -6.87
N ARG A 7 9.26 24.61 -5.85
CA ARG A 7 8.92 24.24 -4.46
C ARG A 7 7.43 24.09 -4.21
N HIS A 8 6.65 23.61 -5.19
CA HIS A 8 5.24 23.33 -5.05
C HIS A 8 4.90 21.91 -5.51
N ILE A 9 3.81 21.37 -5.00
CA ILE A 9 3.37 20.02 -5.31
C ILE A 9 2.81 20.00 -6.73
N GLN A 10 3.33 19.13 -7.58
CA GLN A 10 2.96 18.99 -8.98
C GLN A 10 2.31 17.64 -9.28
N ALA A 11 2.55 16.65 -8.43
CA ALA A 11 1.92 15.34 -8.53
C ALA A 11 1.41 14.85 -7.17
N LEU A 12 0.24 14.25 -7.20
CA LEU A 12 -0.37 13.56 -6.08
C LEU A 12 -0.56 12.08 -6.46
N VAL A 13 -0.14 11.17 -5.58
CA VAL A 13 -0.38 9.74 -5.70
C VAL A 13 -1.21 9.30 -4.50
N MET A 14 -2.37 8.70 -4.73
CA MET A 14 -3.18 8.07 -3.69
C MET A 14 -2.90 6.57 -3.66
N THR A 15 -2.72 6.03 -2.46
CA THR A 15 -2.44 4.60 -2.22
C THR A 15 -3.27 4.11 -1.04
N PRO A 16 -3.74 2.84 -1.01
CA PRO A 16 -4.57 2.32 0.07
C PRO A 16 -3.82 2.23 1.41
N THR A 17 -2.53 1.92 1.37
CA THR A 17 -1.76 1.59 2.56
C THR A 17 -0.55 2.51 2.75
N ARG A 18 -0.09 2.58 4.00
CA ARG A 18 1.12 3.33 4.39
C ARG A 18 2.37 2.73 3.78
N GLU A 19 2.41 1.41 3.76
CA GLU A 19 3.52 0.62 3.23
C GLU A 19 3.72 0.93 1.75
N LEU A 20 2.64 0.95 0.98
CA LEU A 20 2.69 1.30 -0.45
C LEU A 20 3.08 2.77 -0.65
N ALA A 21 2.57 3.69 0.18
CA ALA A 21 2.97 5.10 0.09
C ALA A 21 4.48 5.29 0.31
N ILE A 22 5.07 4.56 1.27
CA ILE A 22 6.51 4.59 1.52
C ILE A 22 7.28 3.99 0.35
N GLN A 23 6.87 2.81 -0.11
CA GLN A 23 7.51 2.10 -1.23
C GLN A 23 7.53 2.97 -2.50
N VAL A 24 6.39 3.54 -2.87
CA VAL A 24 6.29 4.42 -4.04
C VAL A 24 7.16 5.66 -3.88
N ALA A 25 7.20 6.27 -2.68
CA ALA A 25 8.05 7.43 -2.41
C ALA A 25 9.55 7.09 -2.55
N GLU A 26 9.98 5.93 -2.07
CA GLU A 26 11.35 5.44 -2.19
C GLU A 26 11.74 5.22 -3.67
N GLU A 27 10.88 4.57 -4.44
CA GLU A 27 11.13 4.33 -5.87
C GLU A 27 11.18 5.64 -6.68
N ILE A 28 10.25 6.56 -6.41
CA ILE A 28 10.29 7.90 -7.03
C ILE A 28 11.56 8.64 -6.62
N GLY A 29 12.00 8.50 -5.36
CA GLY A 29 13.24 9.08 -4.88
C GLY A 29 14.46 8.58 -5.64
N LYS A 30 14.56 7.28 -5.90
CA LYS A 30 15.63 6.66 -6.70
C LYS A 30 15.63 7.21 -8.14
N ILE A 31 14.47 7.23 -8.80
CA ILE A 31 14.32 7.71 -10.18
C ILE A 31 14.57 9.22 -10.28
N GLY A 32 14.16 9.97 -9.26
CA GLY A 32 14.22 11.42 -9.24
C GLY A 32 15.56 12.03 -8.83
N GLN A 33 16.54 11.22 -8.44
CA GLN A 33 17.84 11.70 -7.91
C GLN A 33 18.53 12.73 -8.81
N THR A 34 18.60 12.46 -10.11
CA THR A 34 19.27 13.34 -11.08
C THR A 34 18.57 14.69 -11.27
N LYS A 35 17.27 14.76 -10.98
CA LYS A 35 16.44 15.97 -11.13
C LYS A 35 16.13 16.69 -9.81
N ARG A 36 16.69 16.23 -8.69
CA ARG A 36 16.44 16.77 -7.35
C ARG A 36 14.96 16.81 -6.96
N VAL A 37 14.14 15.92 -7.53
CA VAL A 37 12.73 15.80 -7.21
C VAL A 37 12.56 15.18 -5.82
N LYS A 38 11.80 15.85 -4.96
CA LYS A 38 11.50 15.38 -3.62
C LYS A 38 10.11 14.75 -3.59
N ALA A 39 10.04 13.50 -3.18
CA ALA A 39 8.82 12.77 -2.91
C ALA A 39 8.59 12.68 -1.40
N LEU A 40 7.37 12.92 -0.94
CA LEU A 40 7.00 12.87 0.47
C LEU A 40 5.86 11.87 0.68
N PRO A 41 6.05 10.80 1.46
CA PRO A 41 4.96 9.94 1.88
C PRO A 41 4.17 10.59 3.01
N VAL A 42 2.82 10.61 2.87
CA VAL A 42 1.86 11.26 3.77
C VAL A 42 0.81 10.23 4.20
N TYR A 43 0.87 9.75 5.45
CA TYR A 43 0.01 8.67 5.94
C TYR A 43 -0.27 8.79 7.43
N GLY A 44 -1.30 8.10 7.91
CA GLY A 44 -1.72 8.10 9.30
C GLY A 44 -0.77 7.31 10.23
N GLY A 45 -0.93 7.48 11.56
CA GLY A 45 -0.13 6.78 12.59
C GLY A 45 1.23 7.39 12.87
N GLN A 46 1.54 8.54 12.25
CA GLN A 46 2.70 9.37 12.59
C GLN A 46 2.25 10.78 12.98
N PRO A 47 3.07 11.52 13.80
CA PRO A 47 2.79 12.91 14.13
C PRO A 47 2.68 13.76 12.86
N ILE A 48 1.55 14.43 12.71
CA ILE A 48 1.25 15.26 11.53
C ILE A 48 2.24 16.42 11.36
N ASP A 49 2.77 16.96 12.45
CA ASP A 49 3.69 18.10 12.43
C ASP A 49 4.98 17.83 11.66
N ARG A 50 5.45 16.60 11.65
CA ARG A 50 6.61 16.21 10.80
C ARG A 50 6.27 16.35 9.33
N GLN A 51 5.10 15.89 8.92
CA GLN A 51 4.62 15.97 7.53
C GLN A 51 4.40 17.45 7.15
N ILE A 52 3.82 18.27 8.04
CA ILE A 52 3.63 19.71 7.81
C ILE A 52 4.97 20.41 7.59
N ARG A 53 5.99 20.13 8.41
CA ARG A 53 7.34 20.71 8.23
C ARG A 53 7.94 20.31 6.87
N SER A 54 7.81 19.04 6.49
CA SER A 54 8.30 18.54 5.20
C SER A 54 7.57 19.18 4.02
N LEU A 55 6.25 19.35 4.09
CA LEU A 55 5.47 20.04 3.08
C LEU A 55 5.91 21.51 2.92
N ARG A 56 6.15 22.21 4.03
CA ARG A 56 6.65 23.60 4.04
C ARG A 56 8.06 23.74 3.46
N SER A 57 8.91 22.73 3.57
CA SER A 57 10.26 22.74 2.98
C SER A 57 10.28 22.67 1.45
N GLY A 58 9.11 22.38 0.85
CA GLY A 58 8.91 22.27 -0.58
C GLY A 58 9.18 20.85 -1.10
N VAL A 59 8.11 20.22 -1.60
CA VAL A 59 8.13 18.91 -2.24
C VAL A 59 7.36 18.95 -3.54
N GLN A 60 7.77 18.18 -4.53
CA GLN A 60 7.15 18.16 -5.85
C GLN A 60 6.11 17.06 -5.99
N ILE A 61 6.28 15.96 -5.26
CA ILE A 61 5.40 14.80 -5.32
C ILE A 61 4.97 14.43 -3.92
N VAL A 62 3.67 14.28 -3.71
CA VAL A 62 3.10 13.75 -2.48
C VAL A 62 2.47 12.40 -2.78
N ILE A 63 2.78 11.41 -1.97
CA ILE A 63 2.20 10.08 -2.02
C ILE A 63 1.45 9.87 -0.71
N GLY A 64 0.16 9.54 -0.73
CA GLY A 64 -0.54 9.46 0.54
C GLY A 64 -1.75 8.56 0.57
N THR A 65 -2.11 8.16 1.81
CA THR A 65 -3.38 7.47 2.07
C THR A 65 -4.52 8.48 2.17
N PRO A 66 -5.73 8.14 1.67
CA PRO A 66 -6.85 9.10 1.54
C PRO A 66 -7.15 9.87 2.82
N GLY A 67 -7.37 9.19 3.94
CA GLY A 67 -7.74 9.86 5.20
C GLY A 67 -6.71 10.87 5.71
N ARG A 68 -5.39 10.63 5.55
CA ARG A 68 -4.36 11.60 5.96
C ARG A 68 -4.22 12.75 4.96
N LEU A 69 -4.44 12.52 3.68
CA LEU A 69 -4.50 13.58 2.69
C LEU A 69 -5.65 14.54 2.99
N LEU A 70 -6.84 14.02 3.31
CA LEU A 70 -7.99 14.82 3.73
C LEU A 70 -7.72 15.61 5.01
N ASP A 71 -7.06 15.02 6.01
CA ASP A 71 -6.67 15.75 7.23
C ASP A 71 -5.79 16.97 6.90
N HIS A 72 -4.83 16.81 5.99
CA HIS A 72 -4.00 17.92 5.51
C HIS A 72 -4.80 18.96 4.70
N ILE A 73 -5.75 18.53 3.86
CA ILE A 73 -6.62 19.42 3.08
C ILE A 73 -7.50 20.23 4.02
N ARG A 74 -8.20 19.59 4.95
CA ARG A 74 -9.10 20.24 5.93
C ARG A 74 -8.36 21.23 6.85
N ARG A 75 -7.09 20.95 7.17
CA ARG A 75 -6.21 21.84 7.92
C ARG A 75 -5.52 22.91 7.08
N ALA A 76 -5.73 22.93 5.77
CA ALA A 76 -5.05 23.81 4.82
C ALA A 76 -3.50 23.75 4.93
N THR A 77 -2.95 22.60 5.28
CA THR A 77 -1.51 22.38 5.43
C THR A 77 -0.85 21.83 4.16
N ILE A 78 -1.65 21.43 3.18
CA ILE A 78 -1.23 21.02 1.84
C ILE A 78 -1.84 21.95 0.80
N LYS A 79 -1.06 22.34 -0.20
CA LYS A 79 -1.52 23.19 -1.32
C LYS A 79 -1.53 22.35 -2.59
N LEU A 80 -2.70 22.19 -3.20
CA LEU A 80 -2.92 21.32 -4.35
C LEU A 80 -3.19 22.08 -5.66
N ASP A 81 -3.12 23.41 -5.64
CA ASP A 81 -3.49 24.29 -6.77
C ASP A 81 -2.60 24.08 -8.01
N ASN A 82 -1.39 23.53 -7.83
CA ASN A 82 -0.43 23.31 -8.91
C ASN A 82 -0.30 21.85 -9.33
N ILE A 83 -1.24 21.00 -8.95
CA ILE A 83 -1.25 19.57 -9.34
C ILE A 83 -1.48 19.46 -10.85
N LYS A 84 -0.51 18.85 -11.53
CA LYS A 84 -0.55 18.48 -12.95
C LYS A 84 -0.84 17.01 -13.17
N PHE A 85 -0.50 16.17 -12.19
CA PHE A 85 -0.64 14.72 -12.26
C PHE A 85 -1.33 14.20 -11.01
N LEU A 86 -2.39 13.41 -11.23
CA LEU A 86 -3.02 12.60 -10.20
C LEU A 86 -2.82 11.13 -10.57
N VAL A 87 -2.33 10.35 -9.64
CA VAL A 87 -2.26 8.88 -9.75
C VAL A 87 -3.11 8.28 -8.64
N VAL A 88 -3.97 7.35 -9.00
CA VAL A 88 -4.73 6.52 -8.06
C VAL A 88 -4.23 5.11 -8.24
N ASP A 89 -3.56 4.57 -7.25
CA ASP A 89 -2.97 3.24 -7.30
C ASP A 89 -3.73 2.28 -6.39
N GLU A 90 -3.96 1.04 -6.85
CA GLU A 90 -4.79 0.04 -6.18
C GLU A 90 -6.18 0.59 -5.81
N ALA A 91 -6.88 1.13 -6.82
CA ALA A 91 -8.18 1.78 -6.61
C ALA A 91 -9.25 0.84 -6.06
N ASP A 92 -9.24 -0.43 -6.44
CA ASP A 92 -10.12 -1.47 -5.91
C ASP A 92 -9.85 -1.76 -4.42
N GLU A 93 -8.61 -1.81 -3.99
CA GLU A 93 -8.26 -1.95 -2.56
C GLU A 93 -8.77 -0.75 -1.75
N MET A 94 -8.65 0.48 -2.30
CA MET A 94 -9.21 1.66 -1.65
C MET A 94 -10.74 1.61 -1.57
N LEU A 95 -11.41 1.01 -2.55
CA LEU A 95 -12.86 0.75 -2.51
C LEU A 95 -13.20 -0.23 -1.40
N ASP A 96 -12.50 -1.36 -1.31
CA ASP A 96 -12.74 -2.41 -0.32
C ASP A 96 -12.48 -1.91 1.11
N MET A 97 -11.54 -0.98 1.27
CA MET A 97 -11.29 -0.27 2.54
C MET A 97 -12.28 0.87 2.84
N GLY A 98 -13.25 1.14 1.96
CA GLY A 98 -14.27 2.17 2.14
C GLY A 98 -13.83 3.60 1.86
N PHE A 99 -12.73 3.83 1.14
CA PHE A 99 -12.16 5.16 0.86
C PHE A 99 -12.75 5.87 -0.36
N VAL A 100 -13.83 5.37 -0.95
CA VAL A 100 -14.40 5.95 -2.19
C VAL A 100 -14.79 7.42 -2.00
N GLU A 101 -15.49 7.72 -0.91
CA GLU A 101 -15.91 9.10 -0.59
C GLU A 101 -14.72 10.01 -0.34
N ASP A 102 -13.69 9.50 0.36
CA ASP A 102 -12.45 10.22 0.62
C ASP A 102 -11.72 10.53 -0.69
N MET A 103 -11.62 9.56 -1.60
CA MET A 103 -11.04 9.76 -2.93
C MET A 103 -11.78 10.83 -3.71
N GLU A 104 -13.13 10.79 -3.71
CA GLU A 104 -13.94 11.81 -4.37
C GLU A 104 -13.70 13.19 -3.77
N GLU A 105 -13.67 13.32 -2.45
CA GLU A 105 -13.43 14.60 -1.78
C GLU A 105 -12.05 15.17 -2.14
N ILE A 106 -11.02 14.32 -2.17
CA ILE A 106 -9.68 14.74 -2.62
C ILE A 106 -9.72 15.22 -4.06
N MET A 107 -10.32 14.44 -4.97
CA MET A 107 -10.38 14.77 -6.41
C MET A 107 -11.09 16.09 -6.70
N LYS A 108 -12.10 16.46 -5.90
CA LYS A 108 -12.82 17.75 -5.98
C LYS A 108 -11.93 18.94 -5.64
N ASN A 109 -10.90 18.74 -4.80
CA ASN A 109 -9.97 19.78 -4.39
C ASN A 109 -8.77 19.95 -5.35
N LEU A 110 -8.74 19.22 -6.47
CA LEU A 110 -7.66 19.29 -7.45
C LEU A 110 -8.05 20.14 -8.67
N PRO A 111 -7.08 20.77 -9.34
CA PRO A 111 -7.31 21.49 -10.57
C PRO A 111 -8.00 20.60 -11.63
N ALA A 112 -8.91 21.21 -12.41
CA ALA A 112 -9.59 20.51 -13.49
C ALA A 112 -8.63 20.13 -14.64
N GLU A 113 -7.63 20.98 -14.89
CA GLU A 113 -6.60 20.74 -15.90
C GLU A 113 -5.46 19.92 -15.29
N ARG A 114 -5.56 18.60 -15.41
CA ARG A 114 -4.54 17.65 -14.96
C ARG A 114 -4.59 16.37 -15.77
N GLN A 115 -3.51 15.65 -15.79
CA GLN A 115 -3.50 14.24 -16.23
C GLN A 115 -3.86 13.35 -15.03
N THR A 116 -4.84 12.48 -15.20
CA THR A 116 -5.21 11.49 -14.18
C THR A 116 -4.92 10.09 -14.70
N LEU A 117 -4.21 9.29 -13.89
CA LEU A 117 -3.95 7.87 -14.12
C LEU A 117 -4.60 7.09 -12.98
N LEU A 118 -5.27 6.00 -13.32
CA LEU A 118 -5.90 5.11 -12.35
C LEU A 118 -5.41 3.69 -12.63
N PHE A 119 -4.85 3.06 -11.61
CA PHE A 119 -4.41 1.67 -11.63
C PHE A 119 -5.27 0.84 -10.68
N SER A 120 -5.71 -0.31 -11.14
CA SER A 120 -6.58 -1.21 -10.39
C SER A 120 -6.45 -2.62 -10.97
N ALA A 121 -6.45 -3.63 -10.14
CA ALA A 121 -6.48 -5.03 -10.59
C ALA A 121 -7.86 -5.39 -11.16
N THR A 122 -8.91 -4.82 -10.58
CA THR A 122 -10.30 -4.99 -10.97
C THR A 122 -10.98 -3.64 -11.25
N MET A 123 -12.06 -3.65 -12.04
CA MET A 123 -12.80 -2.44 -12.41
C MET A 123 -14.28 -2.54 -12.02
N PRO A 124 -14.60 -2.60 -10.71
CA PRO A 124 -15.98 -2.64 -10.25
C PRO A 124 -16.73 -1.33 -10.57
N ARG A 125 -18.07 -1.39 -10.53
CA ARG A 125 -18.93 -0.25 -10.90
C ARG A 125 -18.57 1.08 -10.21
N PRO A 126 -18.28 1.12 -8.88
CA PRO A 126 -17.88 2.37 -8.23
C PRO A 126 -16.61 2.98 -8.83
N ILE A 127 -15.60 2.18 -9.13
CA ILE A 127 -14.34 2.66 -9.75
C ILE A 127 -14.60 3.16 -11.17
N LEU A 128 -15.41 2.45 -11.96
CA LEU A 128 -15.84 2.93 -13.28
C LEU A 128 -16.59 4.26 -13.20
N SER A 129 -17.39 4.47 -12.16
CA SER A 129 -18.08 5.74 -11.94
C SER A 129 -17.11 6.86 -11.63
N LEU A 130 -16.08 6.61 -10.82
CA LEU A 130 -14.99 7.56 -10.55
C LEU A 130 -14.26 7.96 -11.85
N THR A 131 -13.92 6.99 -12.71
CA THR A 131 -13.23 7.30 -13.97
C THR A 131 -14.08 8.19 -14.87
N LYS A 132 -15.39 7.90 -15.01
CA LYS A 132 -16.31 8.72 -15.81
C LYS A 132 -16.47 10.14 -15.29
N LYS A 133 -16.44 10.32 -13.96
CA LYS A 133 -16.68 11.61 -13.31
C LYS A 133 -15.45 12.51 -13.26
N TYR A 134 -14.27 11.92 -13.07
CA TYR A 134 -13.04 12.68 -12.76
C TYR A 134 -11.92 12.57 -13.80
N MET A 135 -12.07 11.75 -14.83
CA MET A 135 -11.09 11.63 -15.91
C MET A 135 -11.65 12.16 -17.24
N LYS A 136 -10.80 12.84 -18.00
CA LYS A 136 -11.15 13.40 -19.31
C LYS A 136 -10.81 12.39 -20.40
N ALA A 137 -11.81 11.85 -21.11
CA ALA A 137 -11.65 10.87 -22.19
C ALA A 137 -10.62 9.76 -21.85
N PRO A 138 -10.80 8.99 -20.75
CA PRO A 138 -9.80 8.03 -20.32
C PRO A 138 -9.63 6.92 -21.37
N LYS A 139 -8.37 6.52 -21.60
CA LYS A 139 -8.05 5.33 -22.36
C LYS A 139 -7.91 4.14 -21.41
N LEU A 140 -8.66 3.09 -21.66
CA LEU A 140 -8.50 1.84 -20.94
C LEU A 140 -7.35 1.05 -21.56
N VAL A 141 -6.37 0.72 -20.73
CA VAL A 141 -5.28 -0.21 -21.08
C VAL A 141 -5.42 -1.41 -20.16
N ALA A 142 -5.86 -2.53 -20.71
CA ALA A 142 -6.04 -3.76 -19.96
C ALA A 142 -5.05 -4.82 -20.45
N ILE A 143 -4.43 -5.53 -19.52
CA ILE A 143 -3.67 -6.73 -19.79
C ILE A 143 -4.64 -7.89 -19.62
N HIS A 144 -5.14 -8.44 -20.72
CA HIS A 144 -5.96 -9.64 -20.68
C HIS A 144 -5.06 -10.83 -20.31
N LYS A 145 -5.18 -11.31 -19.07
CA LYS A 145 -4.62 -12.61 -18.70
C LYS A 145 -5.70 -13.66 -19.00
N GLU A 146 -5.46 -14.50 -19.96
CA GLU A 146 -6.27 -15.72 -20.20
C GLU A 146 -6.17 -16.70 -19.01
N ILE A 147 -5.17 -16.51 -18.14
CA ILE A 147 -4.91 -17.35 -16.97
C ILE A 147 -5.01 -16.47 -15.72
N VAL A 148 -5.95 -16.78 -14.83
CA VAL A 148 -6.21 -16.07 -13.56
C VAL A 148 -5.04 -16.23 -12.59
N THR A 149 -4.25 -17.28 -12.69
CA THR A 149 -3.08 -17.55 -11.84
C THR A 149 -1.78 -17.18 -12.54
N ALA A 150 -0.81 -16.69 -11.77
CA ALA A 150 0.52 -16.44 -12.32
C ALA A 150 1.11 -17.76 -12.87
N PRO A 151 1.57 -17.82 -14.14
CA PRO A 151 1.97 -19.07 -14.78
C PRO A 151 3.20 -19.75 -14.15
N LEU A 152 3.86 -19.07 -13.21
CA LEU A 152 5.04 -19.57 -12.47
C LEU A 152 4.74 -19.87 -10.99
N VAL A 153 3.45 -19.97 -10.61
CA VAL A 153 3.05 -20.29 -9.24
C VAL A 153 2.34 -21.61 -9.22
N ASP A 154 2.96 -22.60 -8.57
CA ASP A 154 2.33 -23.88 -8.30
C ASP A 154 1.36 -23.72 -7.13
N GLN A 155 0.16 -24.29 -7.27
CA GLN A 155 -0.89 -24.21 -6.26
C GLN A 155 -1.27 -25.59 -5.78
N PHE A 156 -1.24 -25.79 -4.48
CA PHE A 156 -1.59 -27.04 -3.83
C PHE A 156 -2.64 -26.80 -2.75
N TYR A 157 -3.43 -27.82 -2.45
CA TYR A 157 -4.29 -27.85 -1.27
C TYR A 157 -4.06 -29.16 -0.51
N TYR A 158 -4.22 -29.08 0.81
CA TYR A 158 -4.05 -30.22 1.70
C TYR A 158 -5.27 -30.37 2.59
N GLU A 159 -5.83 -31.57 2.63
CA GLU A 159 -6.92 -31.90 3.54
C GLU A 159 -6.34 -32.43 4.85
N THR A 160 -6.70 -31.82 5.97
CA THR A 160 -6.25 -32.22 7.30
C THR A 160 -7.32 -32.00 8.35
N LYS A 161 -7.34 -32.85 9.38
CA LYS A 161 -8.21 -32.69 10.55
C LYS A 161 -7.63 -31.65 11.53
N ASP A 162 -6.30 -31.58 11.66
CA ASP A 162 -5.59 -30.61 12.48
C ASP A 162 -4.69 -29.75 11.57
N LYS A 163 -5.09 -28.47 11.46
CA LYS A 163 -4.40 -27.52 10.58
C LYS A 163 -2.99 -27.19 11.06
N VAL A 164 -2.77 -27.16 12.38
CA VAL A 164 -1.44 -26.82 12.94
C VAL A 164 -0.49 -27.98 12.74
N ASP A 165 -0.93 -29.22 13.00
CA ASP A 165 -0.12 -30.41 12.77
C ASP A 165 0.17 -30.59 11.26
N GLY A 166 -0.83 -30.43 10.41
CA GLY A 166 -0.64 -30.47 8.95
C GLY A 166 0.35 -29.41 8.45
N LEU A 167 0.25 -28.19 8.97
CA LEU A 167 1.21 -27.13 8.65
C LEU A 167 2.64 -27.49 9.09
N CYS A 168 2.82 -27.98 10.31
CA CYS A 168 4.15 -28.36 10.78
C CYS A 168 4.79 -29.47 9.94
N ARG A 169 4.01 -30.45 9.51
CA ARG A 169 4.51 -31.48 8.58
C ARG A 169 4.98 -30.91 7.24
N LEU A 170 4.25 -29.90 6.71
CA LEU A 170 4.70 -29.19 5.51
C LEU A 170 5.96 -28.40 5.76
N LEU A 171 6.05 -27.71 6.91
CA LEU A 171 7.23 -26.95 7.30
C LEU A 171 8.48 -27.83 7.40
N ASP A 172 8.34 -29.07 7.89
CA ASP A 172 9.46 -30.01 8.06
C ASP A 172 9.97 -30.58 6.72
N VAL A 173 9.11 -30.64 5.69
CA VAL A 173 9.44 -31.33 4.43
C VAL A 173 9.80 -30.37 3.31
N GLU A 174 9.12 -29.23 3.19
CA GLU A 174 9.13 -28.44 1.94
C GLU A 174 9.84 -27.08 2.06
N ILE A 175 10.31 -26.63 3.23
CA ILE A 175 10.72 -25.24 3.37
C ILE A 175 12.22 -25.00 3.27
N ASN A 176 12.62 -24.54 2.11
CA ASN A 176 13.84 -23.79 1.88
C ASN A 176 13.47 -22.36 1.49
N GLY A 177 13.29 -21.44 2.46
CA GLY A 177 13.05 -20.04 2.14
C GLY A 177 12.10 -19.31 3.08
N LYS A 178 11.70 -18.11 2.68
CA LYS A 178 10.75 -17.29 3.45
C LYS A 178 9.33 -17.73 3.17
N LEU A 179 8.55 -17.85 4.23
CA LEU A 179 7.15 -18.25 4.20
C LEU A 179 6.24 -17.15 4.72
N ILE A 180 5.08 -16.99 4.08
CA ILE A 180 3.99 -16.15 4.58
C ILE A 180 2.76 -17.02 4.77
N ILE A 181 2.17 -16.96 5.97
CA ILE A 181 0.96 -17.68 6.34
C ILE A 181 -0.15 -16.65 6.59
N PHE A 182 -1.26 -16.77 5.88
CA PHE A 182 -2.43 -15.93 6.12
C PHE A 182 -3.42 -16.64 7.05
N CYS A 183 -3.81 -15.94 8.13
CA CYS A 183 -4.84 -16.35 9.07
C CYS A 183 -6.06 -15.47 8.95
N ARG A 184 -7.25 -16.06 9.13
CA ARG A 184 -8.53 -15.33 9.07
C ARG A 184 -8.68 -14.28 10.17
N THR A 185 -8.07 -14.44 11.33
CA THR A 185 -8.26 -13.59 12.50
C THR A 185 -6.93 -13.21 13.15
N LYS A 186 -6.89 -12.01 13.76
CA LYS A 186 -5.74 -11.54 14.55
C LYS A 186 -5.39 -12.51 15.68
N LYS A 187 -6.41 -13.01 16.41
CA LYS A 187 -6.23 -14.02 17.45
C LYS A 187 -5.62 -15.31 16.91
N GLY A 188 -6.04 -15.75 15.72
CA GLY A 188 -5.44 -16.90 15.05
C GLY A 188 -3.97 -16.69 14.68
N VAL A 189 -3.57 -15.45 14.35
CA VAL A 189 -2.16 -15.10 14.16
C VAL A 189 -1.38 -15.32 15.45
N ASP A 190 -1.84 -14.75 16.57
CA ASP A 190 -1.14 -14.86 17.87
C ASP A 190 -1.05 -16.31 18.35
N GLU A 191 -2.15 -17.05 18.25
CA GLU A 191 -2.21 -18.48 18.62
C GLU A 191 -1.23 -19.31 17.77
N LEU A 192 -1.17 -19.05 16.46
CA LEU A 192 -0.28 -19.79 15.56
C LEU A 192 1.20 -19.43 15.79
N VAL A 193 1.52 -18.17 16.08
CA VAL A 193 2.88 -17.76 16.47
C VAL A 193 3.36 -18.55 17.69
N ILE A 194 2.51 -18.65 18.72
CA ILE A 194 2.83 -19.42 19.93
C ILE A 194 2.99 -20.91 19.61
N ALA A 195 2.05 -21.48 18.85
CA ALA A 195 2.05 -22.92 18.51
C ALA A 195 3.29 -23.31 17.68
N LEU A 196 3.72 -22.47 16.76
CA LEU A 196 4.95 -22.68 15.98
C LEU A 196 6.20 -22.46 16.83
N GLY A 197 6.20 -21.43 17.69
CA GLY A 197 7.31 -21.14 18.60
C GLY A 197 7.59 -22.29 19.58
N THR A 198 6.55 -22.94 20.13
CA THR A 198 6.72 -24.12 21.01
C THR A 198 7.29 -25.34 20.31
N ARG A 199 7.23 -25.36 18.96
CA ARG A 199 7.81 -26.40 18.12
C ARG A 199 9.18 -26.03 17.52
N GLY A 200 9.73 -24.87 17.93
CA GLY A 200 11.06 -24.42 17.52
C GLY A 200 11.13 -23.58 16.24
N TYR A 201 9.99 -23.24 15.62
CA TYR A 201 9.99 -22.40 14.42
C TYR A 201 10.12 -20.91 14.78
N LEU A 202 10.91 -20.17 14.01
CA LEU A 202 11.05 -18.73 14.15
C LEU A 202 9.96 -18.00 13.33
N ALA A 203 8.82 -17.72 13.98
CA ALA A 203 7.67 -17.06 13.39
C ALA A 203 7.36 -15.73 14.09
N GLU A 204 6.94 -14.71 13.31
CA GLU A 204 6.45 -13.43 13.83
C GLU A 204 5.07 -13.12 13.26
N GLY A 205 4.20 -12.54 14.09
CA GLY A 205 2.85 -12.15 13.71
C GLY A 205 2.78 -10.73 13.16
N LEU A 206 1.89 -10.49 12.18
CA LEU A 206 1.61 -9.19 11.60
C LEU A 206 0.11 -9.00 11.45
N HIS A 207 -0.51 -8.12 12.25
CA HIS A 207 -1.95 -7.83 12.21
C HIS A 207 -2.26 -6.41 12.69
N GLY A 208 -3.51 -5.98 12.53
CA GLY A 208 -3.93 -4.58 12.75
C GLY A 208 -3.82 -4.07 14.18
N ASP A 209 -3.71 -4.94 15.21
CA ASP A 209 -3.58 -4.50 16.62
C ASP A 209 -2.13 -4.12 16.97
N LEU A 210 -1.16 -4.46 16.11
CA LEU A 210 0.20 -4.00 16.29
C LEU A 210 0.33 -2.51 16.00
N SER A 211 1.08 -1.80 16.84
CA SER A 211 1.49 -0.43 16.56
C SER A 211 2.35 -0.39 15.28
N GLN A 212 2.39 0.77 14.61
CA GLN A 212 3.21 0.91 13.38
C GLN A 212 4.69 0.55 13.62
N ASN A 213 5.26 0.99 14.75
CA ASN A 213 6.65 0.66 15.08
C ASN A 213 6.89 -0.84 15.24
N GLN A 214 5.91 -1.58 15.77
CA GLN A 214 5.99 -3.05 15.87
C GLN A 214 5.91 -3.68 14.48
N ARG A 215 4.97 -3.25 13.63
CA ARG A 215 4.83 -3.74 12.25
C ARG A 215 6.12 -3.52 11.45
N ASP A 216 6.69 -2.31 11.51
CA ASP A 216 7.95 -1.98 10.83
C ASP A 216 9.10 -2.85 11.32
N ARG A 217 9.15 -3.15 12.62
CA ARG A 217 10.16 -4.03 13.23
C ARG A 217 10.02 -5.47 12.73
N VAL A 218 8.81 -6.02 12.70
CA VAL A 218 8.52 -7.37 12.18
C VAL A 218 8.93 -7.47 10.72
N MET A 219 8.49 -6.53 9.89
CA MET A 219 8.84 -6.51 8.48
C MET A 219 10.35 -6.40 8.23
N LYS A 220 11.04 -5.58 9.04
CA LYS A 220 12.51 -5.46 8.96
C LYS A 220 13.21 -6.77 9.30
N LYS A 221 12.77 -7.49 10.34
CA LYS A 221 13.31 -8.80 10.71
C LYS A 221 13.11 -9.82 9.59
N PHE A 222 11.88 -9.90 9.05
CA PHE A 222 11.53 -10.82 7.98
C PHE A 222 12.33 -10.53 6.69
N ARG A 223 12.41 -9.27 6.27
CA ARG A 223 13.24 -8.88 5.09
C ARG A 223 14.72 -9.22 5.28
N ALA A 224 15.24 -9.04 6.48
CA ALA A 224 16.64 -9.33 6.81
C ALA A 224 16.93 -10.85 6.99
N GLY A 225 15.95 -11.74 6.84
CA GLY A 225 16.12 -13.18 7.05
C GLY A 225 16.41 -13.56 8.50
N ARG A 226 15.99 -12.75 9.48
CA ARG A 226 16.08 -13.08 10.91
C ARG A 226 14.86 -13.86 11.40
N VAL A 227 13.84 -13.92 10.61
CA VAL A 227 12.61 -14.66 10.80
C VAL A 227 12.22 -15.23 9.43
N ASP A 228 11.96 -16.52 9.40
CA ASP A 228 11.67 -17.23 8.15
C ASP A 228 10.17 -17.30 7.88
N ILE A 229 9.34 -17.22 8.94
CA ILE A 229 7.88 -17.36 8.86
C ILE A 229 7.21 -16.07 9.32
N LEU A 230 6.47 -15.45 8.41
CA LEU A 230 5.57 -14.32 8.71
C LEU A 230 4.13 -14.82 8.73
N ILE A 231 3.41 -14.57 9.83
CA ILE A 231 2.00 -14.93 9.98
C ILE A 231 1.18 -13.65 9.99
N ALA A 232 0.26 -13.50 9.05
CA ALA A 232 -0.49 -12.25 8.91
C ALA A 232 -2.01 -12.47 8.79
N THR A 233 -2.79 -11.44 9.07
CA THR A 233 -4.16 -11.31 8.55
C THR A 233 -4.14 -10.58 7.22
N ASP A 234 -5.17 -10.77 6.42
CA ASP A 234 -5.46 -9.96 5.24
C ASP A 234 -5.59 -8.48 5.59
#